data_1b15fed5aa295b60b4ed4d1b28736790
#
_entry.id   1b15fed5aa295b60b4ed4d1b28736790
#
_cell.length_a   1.000
_cell.length_b   1.000
_cell.length_c   1.000
_cell.angle_alpha   90.00
_cell.angle_beta   90.00
_cell.angle_gamma   90.00
#
_symmetry.space_group_name_H-M   'P 1'
#
loop_
_entity.id
_entity.type
_entity.pdbx_description
1 polymer ?
#
loop_
_entity_poly.entity_id
_entity_poly.type
_entity_poly.pdbx_seq_one_letter_code
_entity_poly.pdbx_strand_id
1 'polypeptide(L)'
;MISLSLRFYDELNDLIPLEKRKKCFTHTLAQKTSIKDLIESFGVPHTEVEVILVNGKSVDFNYLIQDHDYISVYPIFGTFDVSELIRLRPKPLRTPRFILDVHLGKLVKYLRLLGFDAIYENNLTDEFIIQCSKKERRIILTRDVGILKNKSVTHGHWMHNTNPEKQVEEVLMQFHLINQCNPFTRCLACNGLLKNVKKTEVSGELSALTKKHYQTFMQCESCKKVYWEGPHYIKLKNWVKRILHTAREETETKRTKMNNM
;
A
#
# COMPACT_ATOMS: atom_id res chain seq x y z
N MET A 1 -31.85 22.29 -4.72
CA MET A 1 -30.40 22.45 -4.73
C MET A 1 -29.93 22.14 -3.32
N ILE A 2 -28.96 21.25 -3.11
CA ILE A 2 -28.46 20.86 -1.78
C ILE A 2 -27.14 21.58 -1.58
N SER A 3 -27.01 22.36 -0.49
CA SER A 3 -25.78 23.05 -0.11
C SER A 3 -25.17 22.33 1.09
N LEU A 4 -23.87 22.02 1.06
CA LEU A 4 -23.17 21.31 2.12
C LEU A 4 -21.79 21.91 2.36
N SER A 5 -21.21 21.62 3.53
CA SER A 5 -19.82 21.94 3.87
C SER A 5 -18.99 20.68 3.93
N LEU A 6 -17.78 20.67 3.29
CA LEU A 6 -16.94 19.52 3.15
C LEU A 6 -15.49 19.85 3.55
N ARG A 7 -14.84 18.94 4.28
CA ARG A 7 -13.42 19.01 4.62
C ARG A 7 -12.76 17.65 4.52
N PHE A 8 -11.61 17.61 3.84
CA PHE A 8 -10.72 16.45 3.79
C PHE A 8 -9.54 16.65 4.74
N TYR A 9 -9.10 15.57 5.37
CA TYR A 9 -8.03 15.61 6.36
C TYR A 9 -6.78 14.88 5.86
N ASP A 10 -5.63 15.23 6.44
CA ASP A 10 -4.31 14.66 6.23
C ASP A 10 -3.97 14.38 4.74
N GLU A 11 -3.49 13.21 4.42
CA GLU A 11 -3.07 12.82 3.07
C GLU A 11 -4.19 12.84 2.02
N LEU A 12 -5.46 12.81 2.40
CA LEU A 12 -6.56 12.97 1.44
C LEU A 12 -6.52 14.32 0.72
N ASN A 13 -5.86 15.32 1.34
CA ASN A 13 -5.66 16.61 0.70
C ASN A 13 -4.77 16.54 -0.54
N ASP A 14 -3.90 15.54 -0.68
CA ASP A 14 -3.04 15.39 -1.85
C ASP A 14 -3.82 14.97 -3.10
N LEU A 15 -5.01 14.38 -2.91
CA LEU A 15 -5.89 13.89 -3.97
C LEU A 15 -6.90 14.92 -4.48
N ILE A 16 -7.15 15.99 -3.74
CA ILE A 16 -8.15 17.00 -4.08
C ILE A 16 -7.50 18.26 -4.71
N PRO A 17 -8.29 19.08 -5.45
CA PRO A 17 -7.81 20.33 -6.03
C PRO A 17 -7.16 21.27 -5.01
N LEU A 18 -6.07 21.94 -5.40
CA LEU A 18 -5.23 22.79 -4.52
C LEU A 18 -6.05 23.84 -3.76
N GLU A 19 -7.00 24.47 -4.43
CA GLU A 19 -7.85 25.52 -3.87
C GLU A 19 -8.81 25.03 -2.77
N LYS A 20 -8.95 23.71 -2.60
CA LYS A 20 -9.84 23.09 -1.59
C LYS A 20 -9.09 22.45 -0.42
N ARG A 21 -7.76 22.37 -0.51
CA ARG A 21 -6.91 21.68 0.47
C ARG A 21 -6.90 22.34 1.84
N LYS A 22 -6.87 21.55 2.89
CA LYS A 22 -6.66 21.94 4.30
C LYS A 22 -7.67 22.96 4.84
N LYS A 23 -8.82 23.13 4.19
CA LYS A 23 -9.89 24.02 4.62
C LYS A 23 -11.26 23.38 4.43
N CYS A 24 -12.23 23.88 5.15
CA CYS A 24 -13.64 23.62 4.88
C CYS A 24 -14.08 24.46 3.69
N PHE A 25 -14.87 23.89 2.80
CA PHE A 25 -15.44 24.60 1.64
C PHE A 25 -16.89 24.18 1.41
N THR A 26 -17.67 25.09 0.87
CA THR A 26 -19.06 24.83 0.49
C THR A 26 -19.13 24.20 -0.89
N HIS A 27 -20.04 23.24 -1.06
CA HIS A 27 -20.34 22.60 -2.33
C HIS A 27 -21.85 22.49 -2.52
N THR A 28 -22.31 22.63 -3.77
CA THR A 28 -23.72 22.53 -4.11
C THR A 28 -23.97 21.35 -5.05
N LEU A 29 -25.03 20.60 -4.78
CA LEU A 29 -25.48 19.47 -5.57
C LEU A 29 -26.82 19.77 -6.21
N ALA A 30 -26.96 19.45 -7.50
CA ALA A 30 -28.23 19.55 -8.20
C ALA A 30 -29.21 18.44 -7.79
N GLN A 31 -28.70 17.27 -7.46
CA GLN A 31 -29.48 16.08 -7.10
C GLN A 31 -28.88 15.39 -5.87
N LYS A 32 -29.70 14.61 -5.16
CA LYS A 32 -29.23 13.73 -4.07
C LYS A 32 -28.27 12.68 -4.62
N THR A 33 -27.15 12.51 -3.94
CA THR A 33 -26.14 11.50 -4.27
C THR A 33 -25.63 10.83 -3.00
N SER A 34 -24.97 9.69 -3.14
CA SER A 34 -24.31 9.04 -2.02
C SER A 34 -23.06 9.83 -1.60
N ILE A 35 -22.71 9.74 -0.32
CA ILE A 35 -21.49 10.37 0.19
C ILE A 35 -20.24 9.78 -0.47
N LYS A 36 -20.30 8.50 -0.87
CA LYS A 36 -19.23 7.86 -1.64
C LYS A 36 -19.00 8.55 -2.98
N ASP A 37 -20.07 8.72 -3.77
CA ASP A 37 -19.97 9.31 -5.10
C ASP A 37 -19.50 10.78 -5.02
N LEU A 38 -19.94 11.50 -3.99
CA LEU A 38 -19.44 12.86 -3.73
C LEU A 38 -17.95 12.88 -3.47
N ILE A 39 -17.44 12.04 -2.56
CA ILE A 39 -16.02 11.97 -2.20
C ILE A 39 -15.18 11.60 -3.42
N GLU A 40 -15.61 10.60 -4.19
CA GLU A 40 -14.93 10.17 -5.42
C GLU A 40 -14.95 11.22 -6.52
N SER A 41 -15.95 12.10 -6.55
CA SER A 41 -16.01 13.22 -7.51
C SER A 41 -14.90 14.25 -7.28
N PHE A 42 -14.42 14.39 -6.04
CA PHE A 42 -13.27 15.23 -5.69
C PHE A 42 -11.92 14.60 -5.96
N GLY A 43 -11.86 13.33 -6.37
CA GLY A 43 -10.60 12.65 -6.68
C GLY A 43 -10.20 11.61 -5.61
N VAL A 44 -10.86 11.55 -4.46
CA VAL A 44 -10.52 10.66 -3.36
C VAL A 44 -11.16 9.28 -3.56
N PRO A 45 -10.38 8.19 -3.74
CA PRO A 45 -10.94 6.85 -3.84
C PRO A 45 -11.49 6.41 -2.48
N HIS A 46 -12.57 5.64 -2.49
CA HIS A 46 -13.15 5.10 -1.26
C HIS A 46 -12.17 4.20 -0.47
N THR A 47 -11.18 3.60 -1.14
CA THR A 47 -10.14 2.77 -0.50
C THR A 47 -9.19 3.57 0.41
N GLU A 48 -9.11 4.89 0.26
CA GLU A 48 -8.29 5.77 1.11
C GLU A 48 -9.06 6.31 2.31
N VAL A 49 -10.38 6.13 2.37
CA VAL A 49 -11.23 6.68 3.42
C VAL A 49 -11.45 5.67 4.53
N GLU A 50 -11.14 6.04 5.77
CA GLU A 50 -11.37 5.19 6.96
C GLU A 50 -12.66 5.57 7.70
N VAL A 51 -12.90 6.87 7.89
CA VAL A 51 -14.05 7.38 8.63
C VAL A 51 -14.65 8.59 7.92
N ILE A 52 -15.98 8.66 7.89
CA ILE A 52 -16.73 9.84 7.47
C ILE A 52 -17.61 10.28 8.64
N LEU A 53 -17.53 11.56 8.99
CA LEU A 53 -18.44 12.18 9.94
C LEU A 53 -19.37 13.14 9.21
N VAL A 54 -20.67 12.99 9.45
CA VAL A 54 -21.70 13.96 9.03
C VAL A 54 -22.32 14.56 10.29
N ASN A 55 -22.21 15.86 10.44
CA ASN A 55 -22.70 16.58 11.62
C ASN A 55 -22.22 15.95 12.94
N GLY A 56 -20.95 15.50 12.95
CA GLY A 56 -20.30 14.88 14.10
C GLY A 56 -20.62 13.39 14.33
N LYS A 57 -21.45 12.76 13.51
CA LYS A 57 -21.81 11.33 13.61
C LYS A 57 -21.19 10.52 12.48
N SER A 58 -20.64 9.35 12.78
CA SER A 58 -20.05 8.47 11.76
C SER A 58 -21.15 7.84 10.89
N VAL A 59 -20.90 7.81 9.57
CA VAL A 59 -21.80 7.23 8.57
C VAL A 59 -21.06 6.28 7.64
N ASP A 60 -21.80 5.41 6.96
CA ASP A 60 -21.25 4.55 5.91
C ASP A 60 -21.31 5.20 4.51
N PHE A 61 -20.75 4.53 3.52
CA PHE A 61 -20.73 5.01 2.13
C PHE A 61 -22.10 5.16 1.46
N ASN A 62 -23.15 4.54 2.00
CA ASN A 62 -24.51 4.59 1.45
C ASN A 62 -25.28 5.80 1.94
N TYR A 63 -24.72 6.59 2.87
CA TYR A 63 -25.38 7.80 3.36
C TYR A 63 -25.79 8.72 2.21
N LEU A 64 -27.05 9.11 2.18
CA LEU A 64 -27.60 10.05 1.20
C LEU A 64 -27.51 11.47 1.76
N ILE A 65 -26.76 12.30 1.08
CA ILE A 65 -26.46 13.68 1.49
C ILE A 65 -27.74 14.49 1.64
N GLN A 66 -27.82 15.27 2.76
CA GLN A 66 -28.90 16.18 3.05
C GLN A 66 -28.45 17.63 2.90
N ASP A 67 -29.40 18.55 2.83
CA ASP A 67 -29.12 19.98 2.81
C ASP A 67 -28.50 20.43 4.14
N HIS A 68 -27.50 21.31 4.07
CA HIS A 68 -26.73 21.81 5.21
C HIS A 68 -25.87 20.79 5.96
N ASP A 69 -25.58 19.62 5.37
CA ASP A 69 -24.64 18.69 5.97
C ASP A 69 -23.24 19.29 6.13
N TYR A 70 -22.63 19.04 7.28
CA TYR A 70 -21.20 19.27 7.53
C TYR A 70 -20.46 17.95 7.51
N ILE A 71 -19.64 17.74 6.47
CA ILE A 71 -18.99 16.46 6.18
C ILE A 71 -17.48 16.56 6.42
N SER A 72 -16.97 15.68 7.25
CA SER A 72 -15.53 15.51 7.52
C SER A 72 -15.07 14.13 7.06
N VAL A 73 -14.05 14.06 6.18
CA VAL A 73 -13.54 12.84 5.58
C VAL A 73 -12.11 12.59 6.04
N TYR A 74 -11.86 11.43 6.62
CA TYR A 74 -10.59 11.07 7.25
C TYR A 74 -9.94 9.86 6.58
N PRO A 75 -8.60 9.87 6.41
CA PRO A 75 -7.83 8.71 5.97
C PRO A 75 -7.65 7.70 7.13
N ILE A 76 -6.81 6.70 6.92
CA ILE A 76 -6.42 5.75 7.97
C ILE A 76 -5.76 6.49 9.14
N PHE A 77 -6.22 6.18 10.33
CA PHE A 77 -5.56 6.58 11.56
C PHE A 77 -4.57 5.50 12.02
N GLY A 78 -3.29 5.82 12.09
CA GLY A 78 -2.26 4.87 12.52
C GLY A 78 -2.40 4.42 13.98
N THR A 79 -2.98 5.24 14.86
CA THR A 79 -2.97 5.02 16.31
C THR A 79 -4.22 5.50 17.06
N PHE A 80 -5.17 6.17 16.41
CA PHE A 80 -6.42 6.54 17.06
C PHE A 80 -7.32 5.32 17.25
N ASP A 81 -7.89 5.18 18.45
CA ASP A 81 -8.96 4.24 18.67
C ASP A 81 -10.26 4.80 18.07
N VAL A 82 -10.65 4.22 16.97
CA VAL A 82 -11.91 4.53 16.26
C VAL A 82 -12.92 3.40 16.42
N SER A 83 -12.81 2.59 17.48
CA SER A 83 -13.67 1.41 17.71
C SER A 83 -15.16 1.77 17.85
N GLU A 84 -15.46 2.97 18.32
CA GLU A 84 -16.84 3.48 18.43
C GLU A 84 -17.38 4.09 17.12
N LEU A 85 -16.55 4.25 16.10
CA LEU A 85 -16.93 4.83 14.82
C LEU A 85 -17.19 3.74 13.78
N ILE A 86 -18.00 4.06 12.77
CA ILE A 86 -18.20 3.20 11.61
C ILE A 86 -16.91 3.23 10.78
N ARG A 87 -16.19 2.11 10.77
CA ARG A 87 -14.99 1.94 9.95
C ARG A 87 -15.40 1.48 8.56
N LEU A 88 -14.98 2.22 7.55
CA LEU A 88 -15.35 1.99 6.15
C LEU A 88 -14.45 0.99 5.45
N ARG A 89 -13.21 0.88 5.90
CA ARG A 89 -12.25 -0.06 5.31
C ARG A 89 -12.45 -1.48 5.86
N PRO A 90 -12.24 -2.49 5.01
CA PRO A 90 -12.27 -3.87 5.47
C PRO A 90 -11.15 -4.12 6.48
N LYS A 91 -11.36 -5.13 7.35
CA LYS A 91 -10.33 -5.53 8.33
C LYS A 91 -8.99 -5.81 7.64
N PRO A 92 -7.86 -5.39 8.25
CA PRO A 92 -6.54 -5.66 7.71
C PRO A 92 -6.33 -7.15 7.41
N LEU A 93 -5.71 -7.44 6.28
CA LEU A 93 -5.40 -8.81 5.91
C LEU A 93 -4.31 -9.36 6.84
N ARG A 94 -4.54 -10.54 7.42
CA ARG A 94 -3.55 -11.20 8.31
C ARG A 94 -2.22 -11.46 7.60
N THR A 95 -2.30 -11.82 6.32
CA THR A 95 -1.12 -12.05 5.47
C THR A 95 -1.28 -11.18 4.23
N PRO A 96 -0.80 -9.93 4.25
CA PRO A 96 -0.95 -9.03 3.13
C PRO A 96 -0.19 -9.53 1.91
N ARG A 97 -0.88 -9.56 0.78
CA ARG A 97 -0.34 -9.86 -0.54
C ARG A 97 -0.64 -8.68 -1.44
N PHE A 98 0.28 -8.37 -2.33
CA PHE A 98 0.19 -7.17 -3.15
C PHE A 98 0.04 -7.51 -4.63
N ILE A 99 -0.56 -6.61 -5.38
CA ILE A 99 -0.47 -6.51 -6.82
C ILE A 99 -0.17 -5.06 -7.17
N LEU A 100 0.85 -4.84 -8.00
CA LEU A 100 1.36 -3.52 -8.29
C LEU A 100 1.07 -3.14 -9.75
N ASP A 101 0.70 -1.88 -9.92
CA ASP A 101 0.59 -1.24 -11.22
C ASP A 101 1.96 -1.11 -11.91
N VAL A 102 1.94 -1.02 -13.24
CA VAL A 102 3.13 -1.02 -14.13
C VAL A 102 4.18 0.03 -13.77
N HIS A 103 3.79 1.14 -13.17
CA HIS A 103 4.72 2.21 -12.76
C HIS A 103 5.54 1.90 -11.51
N LEU A 104 5.27 0.80 -10.80
CA LEU A 104 5.86 0.47 -9.50
C LEU A 104 6.90 -0.65 -9.55
N GLY A 105 7.56 -0.86 -10.72
CA GLY A 105 8.49 -1.95 -10.95
C GLY A 105 9.74 -1.98 -10.05
N LYS A 106 10.15 -0.83 -9.49
CA LYS A 106 11.23 -0.80 -8.48
C LYS A 106 10.71 -1.19 -7.10
N LEU A 107 9.54 -0.71 -6.72
CA LEU A 107 8.89 -1.03 -5.45
C LEU A 107 8.67 -2.53 -5.30
N VAL A 108 8.21 -3.23 -6.34
CA VAL A 108 7.96 -4.67 -6.27
C VAL A 108 9.21 -5.47 -5.90
N LYS A 109 10.38 -5.08 -6.41
CA LYS A 109 11.64 -5.76 -6.08
C LYS A 109 11.99 -5.62 -4.59
N TYR A 110 11.74 -4.44 -4.03
CA TYR A 110 11.94 -4.19 -2.60
C TYR A 110 10.93 -4.95 -1.72
N LEU A 111 9.65 -4.99 -2.10
CA LEU A 111 8.66 -5.78 -1.36
C LEU A 111 8.99 -7.27 -1.36
N ARG A 112 9.39 -7.82 -2.52
CA ARG A 112 9.88 -9.21 -2.62
C ARG A 112 11.14 -9.43 -1.79
N LEU A 113 12.07 -8.47 -1.76
CA LEU A 113 13.27 -8.52 -0.92
C LEU A 113 12.92 -8.60 0.56
N LEU A 114 11.89 -7.89 1.00
CA LEU A 114 11.38 -7.92 2.37
C LEU A 114 10.51 -9.16 2.67
N GLY A 115 10.28 -10.04 1.69
CA GLY A 115 9.58 -11.32 1.83
C GLY A 115 8.08 -11.27 1.49
N PHE A 116 7.56 -10.13 1.05
CA PHE A 116 6.15 -10.00 0.71
C PHE A 116 5.81 -10.61 -0.65
N ASP A 117 4.64 -11.25 -0.72
CA ASP A 117 4.05 -11.73 -1.97
C ASP A 117 3.56 -10.53 -2.80
N ALA A 118 4.25 -10.22 -3.88
CA ALA A 118 3.98 -9.06 -4.71
C ALA A 118 3.99 -9.42 -6.20
N ILE A 119 2.81 -9.45 -6.83
CA ILE A 119 2.62 -9.66 -8.28
C ILE A 119 2.91 -8.36 -9.02
N TYR A 120 3.63 -8.50 -10.12
CA TYR A 120 3.93 -7.40 -11.03
C TYR A 120 4.38 -7.95 -12.38
N GLU A 121 3.85 -7.36 -13.45
CA GLU A 121 4.33 -7.52 -14.82
C GLU A 121 4.25 -6.16 -15.53
N ASN A 122 5.06 -5.97 -16.58
CA ASN A 122 5.16 -4.67 -17.26
C ASN A 122 3.92 -4.31 -18.11
N ASN A 123 3.02 -5.25 -18.32
CA ASN A 123 1.87 -5.14 -19.23
C ASN A 123 0.53 -5.55 -18.59
N LEU A 124 0.44 -5.49 -17.27
CA LEU A 124 -0.84 -5.75 -16.59
C LEU A 124 -1.87 -4.68 -16.99
N THR A 125 -3.07 -5.12 -17.36
CA THR A 125 -4.20 -4.23 -17.55
C THR A 125 -4.90 -3.94 -16.23
N ASP A 126 -5.61 -2.83 -16.14
CA ASP A 126 -6.39 -2.44 -14.96
C ASP A 126 -7.41 -3.52 -14.60
N GLU A 127 -8.06 -4.10 -15.60
CA GLU A 127 -9.03 -5.19 -15.42
C GLU A 127 -8.38 -6.41 -14.77
N PHE A 128 -7.17 -6.78 -15.21
CA PHE A 128 -6.44 -7.90 -14.63
C PHE A 128 -6.06 -7.61 -13.17
N ILE A 129 -5.55 -6.41 -12.89
CA ILE A 129 -5.18 -5.97 -11.54
C ILE A 129 -6.39 -6.07 -10.60
N ILE A 130 -7.55 -5.55 -11.03
CA ILE A 130 -8.79 -5.56 -10.25
C ILE A 130 -9.28 -6.99 -10.01
N GLN A 131 -9.32 -7.82 -11.07
CA GLN A 131 -9.77 -9.22 -10.96
C GLN A 131 -8.86 -10.04 -10.06
N CYS A 132 -7.53 -9.89 -10.21
CA CYS A 132 -6.54 -10.57 -9.38
C CYS A 132 -6.65 -10.14 -7.90
N SER A 133 -6.80 -8.83 -7.65
CA SER A 133 -7.02 -8.31 -6.31
C SER A 133 -8.26 -8.93 -5.66
N LYS A 134 -9.37 -8.96 -6.36
CA LYS A 134 -10.63 -9.56 -5.87
C LYS A 134 -10.50 -11.05 -5.61
N LYS A 135 -9.97 -11.82 -6.58
CA LYS A 135 -9.87 -13.28 -6.51
C LYS A 135 -8.92 -13.75 -5.42
N GLU A 136 -7.78 -13.08 -5.28
CA GLU A 136 -6.71 -13.50 -4.38
C GLU A 136 -6.63 -12.65 -3.11
N ARG A 137 -7.54 -11.69 -2.92
CA ARG A 137 -7.54 -10.74 -1.80
C ARG A 137 -6.19 -10.03 -1.67
N ARG A 138 -5.71 -9.44 -2.79
CA ARG A 138 -4.47 -8.67 -2.85
C ARG A 138 -4.75 -7.18 -2.69
N ILE A 139 -3.85 -6.50 -2.02
CA ILE A 139 -3.85 -5.04 -1.92
C ILE A 139 -3.29 -4.48 -3.24
N ILE A 140 -4.06 -3.62 -3.90
CA ILE A 140 -3.58 -2.89 -5.08
C ILE A 140 -2.71 -1.73 -4.62
N LEU A 141 -1.47 -1.66 -5.12
CA LEU A 141 -0.62 -0.49 -4.99
C LEU A 141 -0.52 0.18 -6.35
N THR A 142 -0.92 1.44 -6.44
CA THR A 142 -0.95 2.17 -7.71
C THR A 142 -0.77 3.67 -7.52
N ARG A 143 -0.39 4.36 -8.59
CA ARG A 143 -0.48 5.82 -8.70
C ARG A 143 -1.67 6.27 -9.57
N ASP A 144 -2.45 5.33 -10.06
CA ASP A 144 -3.70 5.62 -10.78
C ASP A 144 -4.90 5.55 -9.83
N VAL A 145 -5.50 6.71 -9.60
CA VAL A 145 -6.72 6.85 -8.79
C VAL A 145 -7.91 6.14 -9.45
N GLY A 146 -7.93 6.04 -10.78
CA GLY A 146 -9.02 5.41 -11.53
C GLY A 146 -9.23 3.95 -11.15
N ILE A 147 -8.14 3.18 -11.01
CA ILE A 147 -8.20 1.78 -10.58
C ILE A 147 -8.86 1.66 -9.20
N LEU A 148 -8.48 2.54 -8.26
CA LEU A 148 -8.95 2.49 -6.88
C LEU A 148 -10.42 2.92 -6.69
N LYS A 149 -10.99 3.68 -7.63
CA LYS A 149 -12.41 4.06 -7.64
C LYS A 149 -13.33 2.96 -8.16
N ASN A 150 -12.78 1.89 -8.73
CA ASN A 150 -13.62 0.78 -9.18
C ASN A 150 -14.34 0.15 -7.99
N LYS A 151 -15.67 0.00 -8.09
CA LYS A 151 -16.55 -0.49 -7.01
C LYS A 151 -16.20 -1.88 -6.48
N SER A 152 -15.50 -2.69 -7.28
CA SER A 152 -15.09 -4.05 -6.87
C SER A 152 -13.74 -4.07 -6.11
N VAL A 153 -13.00 -2.97 -6.05
CA VAL A 153 -11.75 -2.84 -5.30
C VAL A 153 -12.09 -2.60 -3.83
N THR A 154 -11.67 -3.50 -2.97
CA THR A 154 -11.88 -3.40 -1.52
C THR A 154 -10.61 -3.08 -0.75
N HIS A 155 -9.45 -3.45 -1.30
CA HIS A 155 -8.14 -3.22 -0.69
C HIS A 155 -7.23 -2.56 -1.73
N GLY A 156 -6.85 -1.33 -1.48
CA GLY A 156 -5.97 -0.57 -2.35
C GLY A 156 -5.29 0.56 -1.60
N HIS A 157 -4.23 1.08 -2.18
CA HIS A 157 -3.53 2.26 -1.67
C HIS A 157 -2.93 3.06 -2.83
N TRP A 158 -3.21 4.35 -2.81
CA TRP A 158 -2.60 5.29 -3.73
C TRP A 158 -1.21 5.70 -3.25
N MET A 159 -0.18 5.40 -4.04
CA MET A 159 1.21 5.69 -3.69
C MET A 159 1.52 7.18 -3.81
N HIS A 160 1.70 7.86 -2.68
CA HIS A 160 2.01 9.29 -2.60
C HIS A 160 3.43 9.59 -3.12
N ASN A 161 4.40 8.77 -2.73
CA ASN A 161 5.79 8.95 -3.06
C ASN A 161 6.14 8.48 -4.48
N THR A 162 7.10 9.17 -5.11
CA THR A 162 7.71 8.76 -6.39
C THR A 162 9.04 8.04 -6.18
N ASN A 163 9.73 8.28 -5.06
CA ASN A 163 10.97 7.61 -4.70
C ASN A 163 10.69 6.18 -4.21
N PRO A 164 11.30 5.15 -4.82
CA PRO A 164 11.03 3.76 -4.47
C PRO A 164 11.33 3.37 -3.02
N GLU A 165 12.33 3.96 -2.38
CA GLU A 165 12.63 3.69 -0.96
C GLU A 165 11.55 4.30 -0.06
N LYS A 166 11.12 5.52 -0.36
CA LYS A 166 9.99 6.16 0.36
C LYS A 166 8.67 5.44 0.12
N GLN A 167 8.46 4.86 -1.06
CA GLN A 167 7.32 3.98 -1.32
C GLN A 167 7.33 2.74 -0.42
N VAL A 168 8.51 2.16 -0.17
CA VAL A 168 8.61 1.02 0.78
C VAL A 168 8.25 1.45 2.19
N GLU A 169 8.82 2.57 2.68
CA GLU A 169 8.50 3.12 4.00
C GLU A 169 6.99 3.36 4.14
N GLU A 170 6.39 4.00 3.12
CA GLU A 170 4.95 4.25 3.04
C GLU A 170 4.13 2.96 3.18
N VAL A 171 4.45 1.91 2.41
CA VAL A 171 3.75 0.61 2.48
C VAL A 171 3.94 -0.05 3.85
N LEU A 172 5.15 -0.05 4.39
CA LEU A 172 5.44 -0.66 5.70
C LEU A 172 4.65 0.02 6.83
N MET A 173 4.52 1.34 6.77
CA MET A 173 3.80 2.13 7.77
C MET A 173 2.29 1.99 7.59
N GLN A 174 1.79 2.19 6.37
CA GLN A 174 0.37 2.17 6.03
C GLN A 174 -0.32 0.86 6.42
N PHE A 175 0.38 -0.27 6.26
CA PHE A 175 -0.16 -1.59 6.53
C PHE A 175 0.42 -2.24 7.80
N HIS A 176 1.20 -1.51 8.60
CA HIS A 176 1.84 -2.00 9.86
C HIS A 176 2.67 -3.27 9.67
N LEU A 177 3.51 -3.31 8.62
CA LEU A 177 4.19 -4.53 8.17
C LEU A 177 5.60 -4.74 8.71
N ILE A 178 6.15 -3.81 9.47
CA ILE A 178 7.55 -3.85 9.91
C ILE A 178 7.91 -5.18 10.60
N ASN A 179 7.00 -5.69 11.43
CA ASN A 179 7.19 -6.95 12.16
C ASN A 179 6.83 -8.20 11.34
N GLN A 180 6.30 -8.04 10.12
CA GLN A 180 5.95 -9.13 9.21
C GLN A 180 7.01 -9.35 8.11
N CYS A 181 8.06 -8.52 8.10
CA CYS A 181 9.14 -8.68 7.14
C CYS A 181 9.91 -9.98 7.38
N ASN A 182 10.07 -10.77 6.32
CA ASN A 182 10.91 -11.96 6.28
C ASN A 182 11.87 -11.89 5.08
N PRO A 183 12.95 -11.09 5.17
CA PRO A 183 13.81 -10.77 4.05
C PRO A 183 14.48 -12.01 3.43
N PHE A 184 14.77 -11.93 2.13
CA PHE A 184 15.49 -12.97 1.35
C PHE A 184 14.75 -14.30 1.23
N THR A 185 13.45 -14.33 1.42
CA THR A 185 12.63 -15.55 1.27
C THR A 185 11.94 -15.65 -0.09
N ARG A 186 11.94 -14.57 -0.89
CA ARG A 186 11.30 -14.53 -2.21
C ARG A 186 12.25 -14.16 -3.33
N CYS A 187 11.98 -14.73 -4.49
CA CYS A 187 12.69 -14.44 -5.73
C CYS A 187 12.37 -13.01 -6.21
N LEU A 188 13.40 -12.18 -6.38
CA LEU A 188 13.24 -10.81 -6.85
C LEU A 188 12.72 -10.73 -8.29
N ALA A 189 12.94 -11.79 -9.10
CA ALA A 189 12.51 -11.85 -10.49
C ALA A 189 11.03 -12.26 -10.63
N CYS A 190 10.64 -13.39 -10.06
CA CYS A 190 9.33 -14.00 -10.35
C CYS A 190 8.39 -14.13 -9.13
N ASN A 191 8.80 -13.61 -7.94
CA ASN A 191 8.00 -13.73 -6.71
C ASN A 191 7.91 -15.13 -6.07
N GLY A 192 8.47 -16.19 -6.70
CA GLY A 192 8.49 -17.55 -6.15
C GLY A 192 9.28 -17.63 -4.84
N LEU A 193 9.04 -18.67 -4.04
CA LEU A 193 9.79 -18.91 -2.81
C LEU A 193 11.23 -19.33 -3.10
N LEU A 194 12.14 -18.94 -2.23
CA LEU A 194 13.54 -19.35 -2.25
C LEU A 194 13.74 -20.51 -1.28
N LYS A 195 14.48 -21.54 -1.69
CA LYS A 195 14.91 -22.65 -0.84
C LYS A 195 16.42 -22.78 -0.85
N ASN A 196 16.97 -23.22 0.26
CA ASN A 196 18.37 -23.59 0.34
C ASN A 196 18.64 -24.81 -0.55
N VAL A 197 19.75 -24.80 -1.29
CA VAL A 197 20.15 -25.87 -2.18
C VAL A 197 21.64 -26.20 -1.99
N LYS A 198 22.03 -27.45 -2.22
CA LYS A 198 23.43 -27.84 -2.20
C LYS A 198 24.15 -27.25 -3.42
N LYS A 199 25.40 -26.86 -3.24
CA LYS A 199 26.25 -26.33 -4.30
C LYS A 199 26.34 -27.27 -5.50
N THR A 200 26.33 -28.57 -5.25
CA THR A 200 26.35 -29.61 -6.30
C THR A 200 25.13 -29.56 -7.21
N GLU A 201 23.96 -29.22 -6.66
CA GLU A 201 22.69 -29.15 -7.40
C GLU A 201 22.65 -27.99 -8.40
N VAL A 202 23.36 -26.90 -8.09
CA VAL A 202 23.34 -25.64 -8.89
C VAL A 202 24.68 -25.37 -9.58
N SER A 203 25.64 -26.29 -9.49
CA SER A 203 27.00 -26.05 -9.99
C SER A 203 27.03 -25.77 -11.51
N GLY A 204 26.12 -26.31 -12.28
CA GLY A 204 25.99 -26.01 -13.71
C GLY A 204 25.66 -24.56 -14.06
N GLU A 205 24.95 -23.87 -13.15
CA GLU A 205 24.49 -22.49 -13.35
C GLU A 205 25.47 -21.43 -12.79
N LEU A 206 26.54 -21.87 -12.10
CA LEU A 206 27.48 -20.97 -11.41
C LEU A 206 28.75 -20.73 -12.25
N SER A 207 29.24 -19.47 -12.22
CA SER A 207 30.56 -19.16 -12.76
C SER A 207 31.68 -19.83 -11.94
N ALA A 208 32.86 -20.03 -12.56
CA ALA A 208 34.02 -20.62 -11.88
C ALA A 208 34.40 -19.84 -10.60
N LEU A 209 34.39 -18.50 -10.65
CA LEU A 209 34.64 -17.64 -9.49
C LEU A 209 33.59 -17.81 -8.41
N THR A 210 32.31 -17.85 -8.74
CA THR A 210 31.22 -18.06 -7.78
C THR A 210 31.38 -19.41 -7.09
N LYS A 211 31.67 -20.47 -7.86
CA LYS A 211 31.96 -21.81 -7.30
C LYS A 211 33.12 -21.80 -6.31
N LYS A 212 34.21 -21.07 -6.62
CA LYS A 212 35.39 -21.01 -5.77
C LYS A 212 35.14 -20.33 -4.43
N HIS A 213 34.37 -19.23 -4.45
CA HIS A 213 34.30 -18.33 -3.28
C HIS A 213 33.06 -18.51 -2.39
N TYR A 214 31.97 -19.15 -2.90
CA TYR A 214 30.71 -19.26 -2.16
C TYR A 214 30.31 -20.71 -1.90
N GLN A 215 29.67 -20.96 -0.75
CA GLN A 215 29.26 -22.30 -0.31
C GLN A 215 27.73 -22.37 -0.07
N THR A 216 27.09 -21.25 0.21
CA THR A 216 25.67 -21.21 0.52
C THR A 216 24.91 -20.65 -0.67
N PHE A 217 23.91 -21.39 -1.13
CA PHE A 217 23.10 -21.04 -2.29
C PHE A 217 21.61 -21.22 -1.99
N MET A 218 20.82 -20.35 -2.56
CA MET A 218 19.35 -20.46 -2.57
C MET A 218 18.89 -20.50 -4.03
N GLN A 219 17.88 -21.30 -4.30
CA GLN A 219 17.27 -21.38 -5.63
C GLN A 219 15.78 -21.09 -5.55
N CYS A 220 15.27 -20.35 -6.52
CA CYS A 220 13.84 -20.14 -6.67
C CYS A 220 13.14 -21.42 -7.07
N GLU A 221 12.10 -21.80 -6.34
CA GLU A 221 11.32 -23.02 -6.66
C GLU A 221 10.61 -22.92 -8.01
N SER A 222 10.21 -21.71 -8.44
CA SER A 222 9.47 -21.46 -9.68
C SER A 222 10.40 -21.29 -10.89
N CYS A 223 11.20 -20.21 -10.93
CA CYS A 223 12.01 -19.85 -12.10
C CYS A 223 13.44 -20.40 -12.08
N LYS A 224 13.80 -21.17 -11.05
CA LYS A 224 15.11 -21.80 -10.83
C LYS A 224 16.29 -20.84 -10.68
N LYS A 225 16.09 -19.54 -10.70
CA LYS A 225 17.15 -18.54 -10.51
C LYS A 225 17.90 -18.78 -9.20
N VAL A 226 19.24 -18.80 -9.29
CA VAL A 226 20.13 -19.04 -8.15
C VAL A 226 20.57 -17.72 -7.52
N TYR A 227 20.65 -17.72 -6.19
CA TYR A 227 21.10 -16.61 -5.34
C TYR A 227 22.18 -17.07 -4.38
N TRP A 228 23.13 -16.19 -4.04
CA TRP A 228 24.20 -16.46 -3.08
C TRP A 228 24.62 -15.20 -2.35
N GLU A 229 25.34 -15.34 -1.24
CA GLU A 229 25.77 -14.25 -0.38
C GLU A 229 27.00 -13.50 -0.91
N GLY A 230 26.91 -12.99 -2.15
CA GLY A 230 27.95 -12.19 -2.79
C GLY A 230 27.89 -10.70 -2.41
N PRO A 231 28.73 -9.84 -3.06
CA PRO A 231 28.78 -8.41 -2.79
C PRO A 231 27.44 -7.70 -2.95
N HIS A 232 26.61 -8.17 -3.90
CA HIS A 232 25.28 -7.62 -4.12
C HIS A 232 24.33 -7.94 -2.95
N TYR A 233 24.38 -9.16 -2.43
CA TYR A 233 23.62 -9.55 -1.25
C TYR A 233 23.98 -8.70 -0.04
N ILE A 234 25.28 -8.41 0.19
CA ILE A 234 25.73 -7.57 1.31
C ILE A 234 25.12 -6.17 1.20
N LYS A 235 25.11 -5.58 0.00
CA LYS A 235 24.44 -4.27 -0.25
C LYS A 235 22.95 -4.31 0.08
N LEU A 236 22.25 -5.36 -0.37
CA LEU A 236 20.83 -5.54 -0.09
C LEU A 236 20.56 -5.78 1.40
N LYS A 237 21.41 -6.53 2.10
CA LYS A 237 21.31 -6.77 3.55
C LYS A 237 21.46 -5.48 4.35
N ASN A 238 22.41 -4.63 3.97
CA ASN A 238 22.59 -3.31 4.59
C ASN A 238 21.40 -2.39 4.29
N TRP A 239 20.89 -2.42 3.08
CA TRP A 239 19.68 -1.69 2.70
C TRP A 239 18.47 -2.13 3.55
N VAL A 240 18.22 -3.43 3.69
CA VAL A 240 17.14 -3.98 4.53
C VAL A 240 17.26 -3.49 5.97
N LYS A 241 18.49 -3.56 6.57
CA LYS A 241 18.71 -3.07 7.93
C LYS A 241 18.36 -1.59 8.07
N ARG A 242 18.81 -0.76 7.12
CA ARG A 242 18.56 0.69 7.12
C ARG A 242 17.06 0.99 7.00
N ILE A 243 16.37 0.40 6.02
CA ILE A 243 14.95 0.70 5.78
C ILE A 243 14.07 0.29 6.96
N LEU A 244 14.34 -0.86 7.58
CA LEU A 244 13.59 -1.31 8.75
C LEU A 244 13.86 -0.45 9.98
N HIS A 245 15.08 0.08 10.14
CA HIS A 245 15.43 1.02 11.20
C HIS A 245 14.67 2.33 11.03
N THR A 246 14.76 2.95 9.85
CA THR A 246 14.06 4.20 9.53
C THR A 246 12.55 4.08 9.73
N ALA A 247 11.93 3.00 9.24
CA ALA A 247 10.50 2.79 9.40
C ALA A 247 10.06 2.65 10.87
N ARG A 248 10.90 2.04 11.72
CA ARG A 248 10.65 1.95 13.17
C ARG A 248 10.71 3.31 13.84
N GLU A 249 11.75 4.09 13.57
CA GLU A 249 11.92 5.45 14.12
C GLU A 249 10.76 6.37 13.74
N GLU A 250 10.32 6.34 12.48
CA GLU A 250 9.18 7.14 12.04
C GLU A 250 7.87 6.72 12.73
N THR A 251 7.67 5.41 12.96
CA THR A 251 6.51 4.89 13.68
C THR A 251 6.50 5.36 15.14
N GLU A 252 7.64 5.30 15.82
CA GLU A 252 7.81 5.75 17.20
C GLU A 252 7.61 7.27 17.33
N THR A 253 8.17 8.03 16.40
CA THR A 253 8.03 9.49 16.36
C THR A 253 6.58 9.93 16.17
N LYS A 254 5.83 9.28 15.27
CA LYS A 254 4.40 9.51 15.10
C LYS A 254 3.62 9.20 16.39
N ARG A 255 3.92 8.08 17.03
CA ARG A 255 3.26 7.66 18.29
C ARG A 255 3.51 8.63 19.43
N THR A 256 4.74 9.16 19.55
CA THR A 256 5.12 10.12 20.60
C THR A 256 4.44 11.48 20.39
N LYS A 257 4.38 11.98 19.15
CA LYS A 257 3.70 13.23 18.83
C LYS A 257 2.20 13.19 19.16
N MET A 258 1.57 12.04 18.99
CA MET A 258 0.14 11.87 19.25
C MET A 258 -0.18 11.72 20.74
N ASN A 259 0.72 11.14 21.54
CA ASN A 259 0.53 11.05 23.00
C ASN A 259 0.71 12.40 23.70
N ASN A 260 1.26 13.41 23.01
CA ASN A 260 1.52 14.76 23.53
C ASN A 260 0.50 15.80 23.03
N MET A 261 -0.56 15.40 22.34
CA MET A 261 -1.72 16.19 21.92
C MET A 261 -2.96 15.83 22.73
#